data_140bb0434e15455220d09bedfcd31d77
#
_entry.id   140bb0434e15455220d09bedfcd31d77
#
_cell.length_a   1.000
_cell.length_b   1.000
_cell.length_c   1.000
_cell.angle_alpha   90.00
_cell.angle_beta   90.00
_cell.angle_gamma   90.00
#
_symmetry.space_group_name_H-M   'P 1'
#
loop_
_entity.id
_entity.type
_entity.pdbx_description
1 polymer ?
#
loop_
_entity_poly.entity_id
_entity_poly.type
_entity_poly.pdbx_seq_one_letter_code
_entity_poly.pdbx_strand_id
1 'polypeptide(L)'
;DLCLGDPDWMPHPVIYMGKAISALEKFLRRRFPDTQKGLLMAGAALAAILPLGSFLMAAAAIYLAGLVHPVLAFLLETLWCWQALAVKGLYTESMRVKKKLEEQDLPGARSAVARIVGRDTQNLDAAGVAKAAIETVAENFSDGVAAPLFYLVIGGAPLGLCYKAINTMDSMVGYKNCLLYTSDAADDTPCVD
;
A
#
# COMPACT_ATOMS: atom_id res chain seq x y z
N ASP A 1 -3.73 11.67 10.41
CA ASP A 1 -4.64 10.90 9.57
C ASP A 1 -6.00 10.67 10.26
N LEU A 2 -6.05 10.21 11.50
CA LEU A 2 -7.30 9.82 12.19
C LEU A 2 -8.41 10.89 12.15
N CYS A 3 -8.07 12.17 12.27
CA CYS A 3 -9.03 13.27 12.31
C CYS A 3 -9.43 13.77 10.92
N LEU A 4 -8.46 13.99 10.05
CA LEU A 4 -8.67 14.64 8.74
C LEU A 4 -8.82 13.65 7.57
N GLY A 5 -8.16 12.48 7.64
CA GLY A 5 -8.05 11.53 6.53
C GLY A 5 -7.25 12.13 5.37
N ASP A 6 -7.28 11.46 4.23
CA ASP A 6 -6.61 11.92 3.02
C ASP A 6 -7.64 12.57 2.07
N PRO A 7 -7.59 13.88 1.85
CA PRO A 7 -8.47 14.55 0.91
C PRO A 7 -8.15 14.15 -0.53
N ASP A 8 -9.18 13.85 -1.35
CA ASP A 8 -9.02 13.40 -2.74
C ASP A 8 -8.26 14.38 -3.64
N TRP A 9 -8.26 15.69 -3.28
CA TRP A 9 -7.56 16.72 -4.05
C TRP A 9 -6.06 16.81 -3.76
N MET A 10 -5.59 16.17 -2.67
CA MET A 10 -4.18 16.26 -2.27
C MET A 10 -3.34 15.20 -2.98
N PRO A 11 -2.20 15.57 -3.61
CA PRO A 11 -1.30 14.61 -4.20
C PRO A 11 -0.74 13.66 -3.13
N HIS A 12 -1.02 12.36 -3.27
CA HIS A 12 -0.60 11.35 -2.33
C HIS A 12 0.64 10.60 -2.84
N PRO A 13 1.70 10.41 -2.02
CA PRO A 13 2.93 9.74 -2.43
C PRO A 13 2.71 8.36 -3.05
N VAL A 14 1.74 7.59 -2.55
CA VAL A 14 1.40 6.25 -3.06
C VAL A 14 0.98 6.27 -4.54
N ILE A 15 0.30 7.32 -5.01
CA ILE A 15 -0.08 7.44 -6.42
C ILE A 15 1.17 7.54 -7.31
N TYR A 16 2.15 8.32 -6.87
CA TYR A 16 3.42 8.45 -7.60
C TYR A 16 4.25 7.17 -7.52
N MET A 17 4.24 6.48 -6.37
CA MET A 17 4.85 5.16 -6.22
C MET A 17 4.23 4.14 -7.17
N GLY A 18 2.90 4.07 -7.26
CA GLY A 18 2.21 3.18 -8.21
C GLY A 18 2.58 3.45 -9.66
N LYS A 19 2.65 4.72 -10.07
CA LYS A 19 3.13 5.10 -11.41
C LYS A 19 4.59 4.72 -11.64
N ALA A 20 5.44 4.93 -10.64
CA ALA A 20 6.86 4.57 -10.71
C ALA A 20 7.05 3.05 -10.81
N ILE A 21 6.28 2.24 -10.05
CA ILE A 21 6.26 0.78 -10.14
C ILE A 21 5.95 0.34 -11.57
N SER A 22 4.82 0.81 -12.11
CA SER A 22 4.39 0.43 -13.47
C SER A 22 5.38 0.84 -14.55
N ALA A 23 5.98 2.02 -14.44
CA ALA A 23 6.98 2.51 -15.37
C ALA A 23 8.28 1.70 -15.28
N LEU A 24 8.75 1.45 -14.06
CA LEU A 24 9.99 0.72 -13.80
C LEU A 24 9.84 -0.77 -14.16
N GLU A 25 8.71 -1.39 -13.84
CA GLU A 25 8.40 -2.76 -14.26
C GLU A 25 8.44 -2.88 -15.79
N LYS A 26 7.75 -2.00 -16.51
CA LYS A 26 7.74 -1.98 -17.98
C LYS A 26 9.15 -1.79 -18.57
N PHE A 27 9.96 -0.94 -17.94
CA PHE A 27 11.34 -0.71 -18.36
C PHE A 27 12.21 -1.95 -18.12
N LEU A 28 12.13 -2.55 -16.92
CA LEU A 28 12.93 -3.72 -16.55
C LEU A 28 12.56 -4.95 -17.39
N ARG A 29 11.26 -5.19 -17.65
CA ARG A 29 10.82 -6.28 -18.54
C ARG A 29 11.38 -6.17 -19.96
N ARG A 30 11.62 -4.96 -20.44
CA ARG A 30 12.25 -4.75 -21.76
C ARG A 30 13.78 -4.95 -21.75
N ARG A 31 14.41 -4.76 -20.58
CA ARG A 31 15.87 -4.79 -20.45
C ARG A 31 16.40 -6.17 -20.12
N PHE A 32 15.63 -6.99 -19.41
CA PHE A 32 16.00 -8.33 -19.02
C PHE A 32 15.34 -9.37 -19.94
N PRO A 33 16.01 -10.51 -20.22
CA PRO A 33 15.44 -11.56 -21.07
C PRO A 33 14.21 -12.19 -20.41
N ASP A 34 13.26 -12.64 -21.24
CA ASP A 34 12.03 -13.31 -20.78
C ASP A 34 12.32 -14.77 -20.39
N THR A 35 13.20 -14.93 -19.41
CA THR A 35 13.58 -16.20 -18.80
C THR A 35 13.33 -16.11 -17.30
N GLN A 36 13.12 -17.24 -16.63
CA GLN A 36 12.89 -17.24 -15.18
C GLN A 36 14.00 -16.48 -14.40
N LYS A 37 15.26 -16.64 -14.78
CA LYS A 37 16.39 -15.89 -14.20
C LYS A 37 16.31 -14.38 -14.51
N GLY A 38 15.96 -14.03 -15.74
CA GLY A 38 15.82 -12.63 -16.15
C GLY A 38 14.68 -11.92 -15.40
N LEU A 39 13.53 -12.57 -15.24
CA LEU A 39 12.40 -12.07 -14.47
C LEU A 39 12.74 -11.90 -12.98
N LEU A 40 13.47 -12.87 -12.40
CA LEU A 40 13.94 -12.77 -11.02
C LEU A 40 14.90 -11.60 -10.82
N MET A 41 15.85 -11.39 -11.75
CA MET A 41 16.77 -10.25 -11.70
C MET A 41 16.03 -8.92 -11.87
N ALA A 42 15.05 -8.85 -12.75
CA ALA A 42 14.21 -7.67 -12.95
C ALA A 42 13.39 -7.36 -11.68
N GLY A 43 12.79 -8.39 -11.03
CA GLY A 43 12.09 -8.26 -9.77
C GLY A 43 12.99 -7.78 -8.62
N ALA A 44 14.18 -8.38 -8.49
CA ALA A 44 15.18 -7.97 -7.50
C ALA A 44 15.64 -6.51 -7.72
N ALA A 45 15.84 -6.11 -8.97
CA ALA A 45 16.18 -4.73 -9.31
C ALA A 45 15.04 -3.76 -8.94
N LEU A 46 13.78 -4.11 -9.23
CA LEU A 46 12.61 -3.33 -8.84
C LEU A 46 12.53 -3.20 -7.31
N ALA A 47 12.69 -4.30 -6.59
CA ALA A 47 12.64 -4.39 -5.13
C ALA A 47 13.75 -3.59 -4.43
N ALA A 48 14.87 -3.36 -5.09
CA ALA A 48 15.95 -2.53 -4.57
C ALA A 48 15.78 -1.05 -4.95
N ILE A 49 15.50 -0.76 -6.22
CA ILE A 49 15.50 0.60 -6.77
C ILE A 49 14.36 1.44 -6.18
N LEU A 50 13.15 0.88 -6.09
CA LEU A 50 11.99 1.65 -5.69
C LEU A 50 12.01 2.08 -4.22
N PRO A 51 12.24 1.18 -3.22
CA PRO A 51 12.29 1.57 -1.82
C PRO A 51 13.48 2.49 -1.53
N LEU A 52 14.66 2.17 -2.06
CA LEU A 52 15.85 3.00 -1.88
C LEU A 52 15.67 4.38 -2.52
N GLY A 53 15.11 4.43 -3.73
CA GLY A 53 14.78 5.68 -4.41
C GLY A 53 13.77 6.52 -3.63
N SER A 54 12.74 5.89 -3.08
CA SER A 54 11.74 6.58 -2.24
C SER A 54 12.37 7.14 -0.97
N PHE A 55 13.23 6.37 -0.29
CA PHE A 55 13.98 6.82 0.87
C PHE A 55 14.88 8.02 0.55
N LEU A 56 15.73 7.88 -0.46
CA LEU A 56 16.69 8.92 -0.84
C LEU A 56 16.00 10.20 -1.31
N MET A 57 14.93 10.08 -2.07
CA MET A 57 14.14 11.23 -2.53
C MET A 57 13.51 11.98 -1.36
N ALA A 58 12.92 11.24 -0.42
CA ALA A 58 12.31 11.85 0.76
C ALA A 58 13.36 12.52 1.67
N ALA A 59 14.46 11.82 1.95
CA ALA A 59 15.56 12.37 2.74
C ALA A 59 16.17 13.62 2.09
N ALA A 60 16.43 13.58 0.78
CA ALA A 60 16.95 14.72 0.04
C ALA A 60 15.98 15.91 0.06
N ALA A 61 14.68 15.68 -0.14
CA ALA A 61 13.68 16.74 -0.13
C ALA A 61 13.58 17.43 1.25
N ILE A 62 13.56 16.64 2.34
CA ILE A 62 13.54 17.17 3.71
C ILE A 62 14.84 17.94 4.00
N TYR A 63 15.99 17.39 3.61
CA TYR A 63 17.28 18.06 3.75
C TYR A 63 17.31 19.40 3.01
N LEU A 64 16.92 19.43 1.74
CA LEU A 64 16.88 20.65 0.93
C LEU A 64 15.88 21.68 1.49
N ALA A 65 14.72 21.22 1.97
CA ALA A 65 13.76 22.09 2.66
C ALA A 65 14.39 22.71 3.92
N GLY A 66 15.17 21.92 4.67
CA GLY A 66 15.91 22.38 5.85
C GLY A 66 16.98 23.42 5.57
N LEU A 67 17.62 23.36 4.41
CA LEU A 67 18.57 24.39 3.96
C LEU A 67 17.90 25.74 3.69
N VAL A 68 16.61 25.71 3.28
CA VAL A 68 15.83 26.95 3.07
C VAL A 68 15.31 27.48 4.41
N HIS A 69 14.64 26.63 5.17
CA HIS A 69 14.14 26.98 6.50
C HIS A 69 13.78 25.73 7.31
N PRO A 70 14.19 25.61 8.60
CA PRO A 70 13.90 24.44 9.44
C PRO A 70 12.40 24.12 9.58
N VAL A 71 11.55 25.14 9.63
CA VAL A 71 10.10 24.96 9.69
C VAL A 71 9.55 24.28 8.42
N LEU A 72 10.15 24.56 7.25
CA LEU A 72 9.71 23.91 6.01
C LEU A 72 10.03 22.42 6.02
N ALA A 73 11.20 22.03 6.50
CA ALA A 73 11.54 20.62 6.68
C ALA A 73 10.59 19.93 7.66
N PHE A 74 10.30 20.55 8.78
CA PHE A 74 9.37 20.03 9.78
C PHE A 74 7.94 19.86 9.21
N LEU A 75 7.45 20.84 8.46
CA LEU A 75 6.12 20.75 7.82
C LEU A 75 6.07 19.64 6.77
N LEU A 76 7.11 19.51 5.95
CA LEU A 76 7.19 18.47 4.92
C LEU A 76 7.26 17.07 5.55
N GLU A 77 8.06 16.91 6.58
CA GLU A 77 8.15 15.64 7.32
C GLU A 77 6.83 15.28 8.00
N THR A 78 6.19 16.24 8.67
CA THR A 78 4.87 16.05 9.30
C THR A 78 3.81 15.65 8.27
N LEU A 79 3.79 16.29 7.11
CA LEU A 79 2.87 15.97 6.02
C LEU A 79 3.05 14.53 5.54
N TRP A 80 4.29 14.11 5.29
CA TRP A 80 4.56 12.76 4.82
C TRP A 80 4.36 11.68 5.88
N CYS A 81 4.65 11.97 7.16
CA CYS A 81 4.27 11.10 8.26
C CYS A 81 2.76 10.90 8.34
N TRP A 82 1.98 11.97 8.14
CA TRP A 82 0.53 11.90 8.10
C TRP A 82 0.04 11.06 6.91
N GLN A 83 0.57 11.27 5.71
CA GLN A 83 0.18 10.53 4.49
C GLN A 83 0.66 9.07 4.47
N ALA A 84 1.63 8.70 5.30
CA ALA A 84 2.09 7.31 5.38
C ALA A 84 1.09 6.40 6.10
N LEU A 85 0.19 6.96 6.92
CA LEU A 85 -0.80 6.22 7.71
C LEU A 85 -2.16 6.21 7.01
N ALA A 86 -2.85 5.07 7.04
CA ALA A 86 -4.14 4.86 6.37
C ALA A 86 -5.29 4.56 7.35
N VAL A 87 -5.24 5.13 8.56
CA VAL A 87 -6.19 4.80 9.66
C VAL A 87 -7.62 5.17 9.32
N LYS A 88 -7.85 6.41 8.87
CA LYS A 88 -9.21 6.89 8.59
C LYS A 88 -9.83 6.22 7.37
N GLY A 89 -9.06 5.98 6.33
CA GLY A 89 -9.51 5.24 5.15
C GLY A 89 -9.99 3.83 5.54
N LEU A 90 -9.18 3.11 6.29
CA LEU A 90 -9.50 1.77 6.78
C LEU A 90 -10.76 1.78 7.67
N TYR A 91 -10.85 2.73 8.61
CA TYR A 91 -12.03 2.90 9.46
C TYR A 91 -13.30 3.18 8.65
N THR A 92 -13.23 4.10 7.70
CA THR A 92 -14.40 4.50 6.90
C THR A 92 -14.91 3.35 6.04
N GLU A 93 -14.04 2.60 5.39
CA GLU A 93 -14.44 1.48 4.55
C GLU A 93 -14.98 0.32 5.39
N SER A 94 -14.37 0.00 6.53
CA SER A 94 -14.87 -1.05 7.43
C SER A 94 -16.24 -0.71 8.02
N MET A 95 -16.45 0.55 8.44
CA MET A 95 -17.74 1.01 8.95
C MET A 95 -18.83 1.02 7.88
N ARG A 96 -18.48 1.20 6.60
CA ARG A 96 -19.43 1.05 5.48
C ARG A 96 -19.94 -0.37 5.35
N VAL A 97 -19.05 -1.38 5.46
CA VAL A 97 -19.46 -2.78 5.45
C VAL A 97 -20.36 -3.09 6.65
N LYS A 98 -19.95 -2.68 7.85
CA LYS A 98 -20.72 -2.86 9.09
C LYS A 98 -22.13 -2.30 8.95
N LYS A 99 -22.27 -1.05 8.49
CA LYS A 99 -23.56 -0.38 8.31
C LYS A 99 -24.48 -1.16 7.37
N LYS A 100 -23.96 -1.66 6.26
CA LYS A 100 -24.73 -2.47 5.29
C LYS A 100 -25.21 -3.80 5.86
N LEU A 101 -24.41 -4.44 6.71
CA LEU A 101 -24.80 -5.65 7.42
C LEU A 101 -25.89 -5.37 8.48
N GLU A 102 -25.80 -4.27 9.21
CA GLU A 102 -26.82 -3.85 10.19
C GLU A 102 -28.16 -3.49 9.52
N GLU A 103 -28.12 -2.91 8.32
CA GLU A 103 -29.30 -2.62 7.49
C GLU A 103 -29.89 -3.90 6.86
N GLN A 104 -29.28 -5.07 7.04
CA GLN A 104 -29.64 -6.35 6.37
C GLN A 104 -29.57 -6.27 4.84
N ASP A 105 -28.83 -5.30 4.30
CA ASP A 105 -28.57 -5.11 2.87
C ASP A 105 -27.37 -5.97 2.45
N LEU A 106 -27.59 -7.28 2.27
CA LEU A 106 -26.51 -8.21 1.90
C LEU A 106 -25.87 -7.88 0.53
N PRO A 107 -26.62 -7.51 -0.53
CA PRO A 107 -26.00 -7.07 -1.78
C PRO A 107 -25.12 -5.83 -1.61
N GLY A 108 -25.58 -4.85 -0.85
CA GLY A 108 -24.80 -3.65 -0.52
C GLY A 108 -23.57 -3.97 0.32
N ALA A 109 -23.68 -4.92 1.26
CA ALA A 109 -22.55 -5.37 2.08
C ALA A 109 -21.48 -6.10 1.25
N ARG A 110 -21.90 -6.96 0.30
CA ARG A 110 -20.99 -7.59 -0.67
C ARG A 110 -20.26 -6.56 -1.53
N SER A 111 -20.99 -5.57 -2.03
CA SER A 111 -20.39 -4.48 -2.81
C SER A 111 -19.42 -3.62 -1.98
N ALA A 112 -19.74 -3.38 -0.72
CA ALA A 112 -18.88 -2.63 0.18
C ALA A 112 -17.59 -3.39 0.51
N VAL A 113 -17.69 -4.69 0.83
CA VAL A 113 -16.51 -5.51 1.14
C VAL A 113 -15.63 -5.76 -0.09
N ALA A 114 -16.21 -5.87 -1.29
CA ALA A 114 -15.48 -6.01 -2.55
C ALA A 114 -14.50 -4.84 -2.83
N ARG A 115 -14.72 -3.68 -2.21
CA ARG A 115 -13.83 -2.52 -2.37
C ARG A 115 -12.52 -2.65 -1.58
N ILE A 116 -12.50 -3.50 -0.57
CA ILE A 116 -11.36 -3.64 0.34
C ILE A 116 -10.74 -5.05 0.31
N VAL A 117 -11.40 -6.00 -0.37
CA VAL A 117 -10.96 -7.40 -0.49
C VAL A 117 -10.59 -7.69 -1.94
N GLY A 118 -9.45 -8.34 -2.17
CA GLY A 118 -8.97 -8.70 -3.50
C GLY A 118 -9.55 -10.00 -4.09
N ARG A 119 -10.64 -10.54 -3.50
CA ARG A 119 -11.28 -11.79 -3.93
C ARG A 119 -12.75 -11.60 -4.30
N ASP A 120 -13.35 -12.56 -4.99
CA ASP A 120 -14.79 -12.54 -5.30
C ASP A 120 -15.62 -12.61 -4.01
N THR A 121 -16.59 -11.71 -3.92
CA THR A 121 -17.47 -11.54 -2.76
C THR A 121 -18.95 -11.82 -3.08
N GLN A 122 -19.29 -12.14 -4.34
CA GLN A 122 -20.66 -12.21 -4.81
C GLN A 122 -21.48 -13.35 -4.16
N ASN A 123 -20.80 -14.43 -3.76
CA ASN A 123 -21.42 -15.61 -3.20
C ASN A 123 -21.34 -15.67 -1.66
N LEU A 124 -20.77 -14.66 -0.99
CA LEU A 124 -20.62 -14.64 0.47
C LEU A 124 -21.98 -14.41 1.14
N ASP A 125 -22.29 -15.18 2.18
CA ASP A 125 -23.37 -14.88 3.10
C ASP A 125 -22.97 -13.74 4.08
N ALA A 126 -23.87 -13.33 4.95
CA ALA A 126 -23.58 -12.24 5.89
C ALA A 126 -22.39 -12.53 6.81
N ALA A 127 -22.25 -13.80 7.25
CA ALA A 127 -21.12 -14.24 8.07
C ALA A 127 -19.80 -14.22 7.28
N GLY A 128 -19.83 -14.68 6.02
CA GLY A 128 -18.69 -14.63 5.11
C GLY A 128 -18.23 -13.21 4.80
N VAL A 129 -19.17 -12.27 4.58
CA VAL A 129 -18.86 -10.85 4.40
C VAL A 129 -18.23 -10.27 5.66
N ALA A 130 -18.78 -10.54 6.84
CA ALA A 130 -18.21 -10.06 8.11
C ALA A 130 -16.80 -10.62 8.35
N LYS A 131 -16.59 -11.93 8.11
CA LYS A 131 -15.29 -12.58 8.24
C LYS A 131 -14.28 -11.95 7.29
N ALA A 132 -14.62 -11.80 6.01
CA ALA A 132 -13.75 -11.18 5.01
C ALA A 132 -13.37 -9.73 5.40
N ALA A 133 -14.33 -8.95 5.90
CA ALA A 133 -14.06 -7.60 6.39
C ALA A 133 -13.10 -7.58 7.58
N ILE A 134 -13.27 -8.48 8.56
CA ILE A 134 -12.39 -8.56 9.75
C ILE A 134 -10.97 -8.96 9.34
N GLU A 135 -10.82 -9.97 8.48
CA GLU A 135 -9.53 -10.43 7.96
C GLU A 135 -8.80 -9.28 7.27
N THR A 136 -9.46 -8.61 6.34
CA THR A 136 -8.88 -7.48 5.59
C THR A 136 -8.56 -6.28 6.48
N VAL A 137 -9.39 -6.00 7.48
CA VAL A 137 -9.10 -4.92 8.44
C VAL A 137 -7.87 -5.26 9.28
N ALA A 138 -7.71 -6.52 9.73
CA ALA A 138 -6.54 -6.94 10.49
C ALA A 138 -5.25 -6.85 9.66
N GLU A 139 -5.28 -7.32 8.40
CA GLU A 139 -4.18 -7.22 7.45
C GLU A 139 -3.82 -5.76 7.16
N ASN A 140 -4.79 -4.96 6.72
CA ASN A 140 -4.54 -3.55 6.40
C ASN A 140 -4.20 -2.70 7.64
N PHE A 141 -4.60 -3.09 8.85
CA PHE A 141 -4.11 -2.46 10.08
C PHE A 141 -2.62 -2.73 10.28
N SER A 142 -2.16 -3.97 10.05
CA SER A 142 -0.74 -4.29 10.07
C SER A 142 0.04 -3.43 9.06
N ASP A 143 -0.39 -3.44 7.80
CA ASP A 143 0.35 -2.91 6.67
C ASP A 143 0.17 -1.41 6.44
N GLY A 144 -1.00 -0.89 6.78
CA GLY A 144 -1.36 0.51 6.59
C GLY A 144 -1.20 1.37 7.83
N VAL A 145 -1.03 0.78 9.02
CA VAL A 145 -0.96 1.52 10.29
C VAL A 145 0.23 1.10 11.14
N ALA A 146 0.27 -0.16 11.60
CA ALA A 146 1.25 -0.60 12.59
C ALA A 146 2.69 -0.59 12.04
N ALA A 147 2.90 -1.21 10.88
CA ALA A 147 4.22 -1.25 10.28
C ALA A 147 4.71 0.13 9.80
N PRO A 148 3.91 0.95 9.08
CA PRO A 148 4.33 2.32 8.78
C PRO A 148 4.69 3.12 10.03
N LEU A 149 3.88 3.04 11.09
CA LEU A 149 4.14 3.75 12.34
C LEU A 149 5.49 3.34 12.96
N PHE A 150 5.80 2.03 12.95
CA PHE A 150 7.08 1.52 13.44
C PHE A 150 8.26 2.14 12.66
N TYR A 151 8.20 2.15 11.33
CA TYR A 151 9.24 2.73 10.49
C TYR A 151 9.34 4.25 10.62
N LEU A 152 8.21 4.95 10.80
CA LEU A 152 8.18 6.39 11.07
C LEU A 152 8.87 6.73 12.39
N VAL A 153 8.69 5.93 13.45
CA VAL A 153 9.34 6.15 14.75
C VAL A 153 10.85 5.95 14.66
N ILE A 154 11.32 4.99 13.84
CA ILE A 154 12.76 4.69 13.70
C ILE A 154 13.49 5.72 12.84
N GLY A 155 12.91 6.11 11.71
CA GLY A 155 13.63 6.89 10.70
C GLY A 155 12.80 7.97 10.01
N GLY A 156 11.74 8.45 10.67
CA GLY A 156 10.90 9.53 10.15
C GLY A 156 10.20 9.21 8.84
N ALA A 157 9.76 10.25 8.15
CA ALA A 157 9.09 10.12 6.86
C ALA A 157 9.91 9.38 5.78
N PRO A 158 11.25 9.54 5.66
CA PRO A 158 12.02 8.77 4.68
C PRO A 158 11.87 7.28 4.82
N LEU A 159 11.98 6.74 6.05
CA LEU A 159 11.87 5.30 6.28
C LEU A 159 10.41 4.83 6.19
N GLY A 160 9.45 5.64 6.63
CA GLY A 160 8.02 5.38 6.45
C GLY A 160 7.62 5.28 4.98
N LEU A 161 8.12 6.20 4.12
CA LEU A 161 7.86 6.16 2.68
C LEU A 161 8.60 5.02 1.97
N CYS A 162 9.78 4.63 2.44
CA CYS A 162 10.49 3.44 2.00
C CYS A 162 9.63 2.18 2.23
N TYR A 163 9.12 2.00 3.45
CA TYR A 163 8.20 0.91 3.76
C TYR A 163 6.94 0.98 2.89
N LYS A 164 6.34 2.17 2.74
CA LYS A 164 5.14 2.35 1.91
C LYS A 164 5.38 1.98 0.45
N ALA A 165 6.58 2.23 -0.07
CA ALA A 165 6.98 1.79 -1.41
C ALA A 165 7.03 0.25 -1.53
N ILE A 166 7.56 -0.44 -0.52
CA ILE A 166 7.59 -1.91 -0.45
C ILE A 166 6.16 -2.46 -0.42
N ASN A 167 5.33 -1.97 0.48
CA ASN A 167 3.95 -2.40 0.64
C ASN A 167 3.11 -2.14 -0.63
N THR A 168 3.29 -0.98 -1.29
CA THR A 168 2.61 -0.69 -2.55
C THR A 168 3.08 -1.61 -3.67
N MET A 169 4.36 -1.93 -3.69
CA MET A 169 4.95 -2.83 -4.69
C MET A 169 4.42 -4.26 -4.50
N ASP A 170 4.34 -4.74 -3.27
CA ASP A 170 3.76 -6.04 -2.94
C ASP A 170 2.31 -6.14 -3.43
N SER A 171 1.48 -5.15 -3.12
CA SER A 171 0.09 -5.09 -3.58
C SER A 171 -0.08 -5.00 -5.11
N MET A 172 0.92 -4.51 -5.86
CA MET A 172 0.82 -4.35 -7.31
C MET A 172 1.47 -5.47 -8.11
N VAL A 173 2.56 -6.04 -7.62
CA VAL A 173 3.39 -7.00 -8.37
C VAL A 173 3.73 -8.27 -7.60
N GLY A 174 3.22 -8.42 -6.37
CA GLY A 174 3.42 -9.60 -5.50
C GLY A 174 2.65 -10.85 -5.92
N TYR A 175 1.76 -10.77 -6.92
CA TYR A 175 0.99 -11.91 -7.40
C TYR A 175 1.83 -12.90 -8.23
N LYS A 176 1.39 -14.18 -8.28
CA LYS A 176 2.10 -15.31 -8.94
C LYS A 176 2.54 -15.04 -10.38
N ASN A 177 1.85 -14.18 -11.11
CA ASN A 177 2.17 -13.78 -12.48
C ASN A 177 3.05 -12.52 -12.58
N CYS A 178 3.49 -11.99 -11.46
CA CYS A 178 4.28 -10.76 -11.37
C CYS A 178 5.75 -11.05 -11.06
N LEU A 179 6.60 -10.01 -11.18
CA LEU A 179 8.06 -10.14 -11.03
C LEU A 179 8.53 -10.59 -9.64
N LEU A 180 7.74 -10.41 -8.59
CA LEU A 180 8.13 -10.62 -7.19
C LEU A 180 7.61 -11.91 -6.55
N TYR A 181 7.12 -12.85 -7.32
CA TYR A 181 6.47 -14.06 -6.83
C TYR A 181 7.26 -14.92 -5.80
N THR A 182 8.45 -14.60 -5.45
CA THR A 182 9.28 -15.46 -4.58
C THR A 182 9.32 -15.04 -3.11
N SER A 183 8.60 -14.02 -2.66
CA SER A 183 8.87 -13.44 -1.34
C SER A 183 7.92 -13.83 -0.23
N ASP A 184 6.76 -14.46 -0.50
CA ASP A 184 5.90 -14.85 0.62
C ASP A 184 5.22 -16.22 0.43
N ALA A 185 5.70 -17.20 1.22
CA ALA A 185 5.09 -18.51 1.34
C ALA A 185 3.92 -18.53 2.35
N ALA A 186 3.57 -17.41 2.95
CA ALA A 186 2.54 -17.31 3.98
C ALA A 186 1.14 -16.95 3.44
N ASP A 187 1.06 -16.30 2.27
CA ASP A 187 -0.21 -15.95 1.61
C ASP A 187 -0.56 -16.91 0.46
N ASP A 188 -0.74 -18.20 0.80
CA ASP A 188 -1.36 -19.17 -0.10
C ASP A 188 -2.87 -18.88 -0.29
N THR A 189 -3.21 -17.70 -0.80
CA THR A 189 -4.52 -17.49 -1.41
C THR A 189 -4.46 -17.96 -2.85
N PRO A 190 -5.21 -19.01 -3.24
CA PRO A 190 -5.24 -19.46 -4.63
C PRO A 190 -5.73 -18.29 -5.49
N CYS A 191 -4.91 -17.91 -6.49
CA CYS A 191 -5.41 -17.10 -7.59
C CYS A 191 -6.55 -17.88 -8.23
N VAL A 192 -7.76 -17.34 -8.20
CA VAL A 192 -8.89 -17.89 -8.92
C VAL A 192 -8.62 -17.62 -10.40
N ASP A 193 -8.59 -18.72 -11.18
CA ASP A 193 -8.54 -18.70 -12.64
C ASP A 193 -9.76 -17.99 -13.25
#